data_88b49dcbfa3cdf5fa6a1f7ef1e8e889f
#
_entry.id   88b49dcbfa3cdf5fa6a1f7ef1e8e889f
#
_cell.length_a   1.000
_cell.length_b   1.000
_cell.length_c   1.000
_cell.angle_alpha   90.00
_cell.angle_beta   90.00
_cell.angle_gamma   90.00
#
_symmetry.space_group_name_H-M   'P 1'
#
loop_
_entity.id
_entity.type
_entity.pdbx_description
1 polymer ?
#
loop_
_entity_poly.entity_id
_entity_poly.type
_entity_poly.pdbx_seq_one_letter_code
_entity_poly.pdbx_strand_id
1 'polypeptide(L)'
;MKQMVKVFFAGALAVLAMASCSGEKKGYTVEGQIADVQEGMMYLKKAVGKEYVDVDSAAIVGGKFKFEGVAEEALAHGLTTKKDSRRPMVFFLDNDHMVVNMNESGKELKITGSVANDIFMENVGLVRTKGYSLDSLLTAHPASPVGAYFLVTNFAYKYDYEGMKAVRAKFDASLDGTFYIRQIEDMIARMEKVQVGSIAPDFTLPDVDGKPVSLSSFRGKYVLVDFWAAWCPDCRKENPNIVAAWEKFKDKNFAVLGVSLDRSKDQWTAAIEKDKLTWTQVSDLKYWNSDAAVLYCIRWVPTSFLLDPDGKILAIGLEGEALHNKLEELLK
;
A
#
# COMPACT_ATOMS: atom_id res chain seq x y z
N MET A 1 -89.13 -4.06 -17.72
CA MET A 1 -88.51 -4.20 -16.43
C MET A 1 -87.51 -5.35 -16.52
N LYS A 2 -86.22 -5.03 -16.68
CA LYS A 2 -85.21 -6.06 -16.83
C LYS A 2 -84.32 -6.01 -15.54
N GLN A 3 -84.40 -7.13 -14.77
CA GLN A 3 -83.51 -7.33 -13.62
C GLN A 3 -82.11 -7.72 -14.14
N MET A 4 -81.11 -6.98 -13.73
CA MET A 4 -79.69 -7.33 -13.95
C MET A 4 -79.18 -8.13 -12.75
N VAL A 5 -78.83 -9.41 -13.02
CA VAL A 5 -78.16 -10.29 -12.08
C VAL A 5 -76.64 -9.93 -12.08
N LYS A 6 -76.13 -9.52 -10.95
CA LYS A 6 -74.63 -9.33 -10.72
C LYS A 6 -74.10 -10.67 -10.27
N VAL A 7 -73.25 -11.27 -11.08
CA VAL A 7 -72.42 -12.43 -10.70
C VAL A 7 -71.13 -11.91 -10.13
N PHE A 8 -70.82 -12.18 -8.84
CA PHE A 8 -69.52 -11.96 -8.23
C PHE A 8 -68.63 -13.17 -8.49
N PHE A 9 -67.58 -12.99 -9.26
CA PHE A 9 -66.46 -13.92 -9.34
C PHE A 9 -65.47 -13.60 -8.24
N ALA A 10 -65.36 -14.43 -7.20
CA ALA A 10 -64.30 -14.41 -6.23
C ALA A 10 -63.11 -15.20 -6.80
N GLY A 11 -62.15 -14.48 -7.36
CA GLY A 11 -60.86 -15.06 -7.74
C GLY A 11 -59.94 -15.07 -6.54
N ALA A 12 -59.70 -16.23 -5.98
CA ALA A 12 -58.66 -16.44 -4.97
C ALA A 12 -57.28 -16.39 -5.65
N LEU A 13 -56.58 -15.29 -5.49
CA LEU A 13 -55.15 -15.14 -5.90
C LEU A 13 -54.30 -15.82 -4.83
N ALA A 14 -53.85 -17.03 -5.09
CA ALA A 14 -52.85 -17.71 -4.27
C ALA A 14 -51.48 -17.00 -4.55
N VAL A 15 -51.05 -16.12 -3.66
CA VAL A 15 -49.71 -15.58 -3.66
C VAL A 15 -48.78 -16.66 -3.13
N LEU A 16 -48.06 -17.35 -4.05
CA LEU A 16 -46.92 -18.16 -3.68
C LEU A 16 -45.84 -17.18 -3.19
N ALA A 17 -45.67 -17.06 -1.89
CA ALA A 17 -44.51 -16.46 -1.28
C ALA A 17 -43.32 -17.39 -1.55
N MET A 18 -42.55 -17.10 -2.60
CA MET A 18 -41.19 -17.61 -2.73
C MET A 18 -40.36 -16.99 -1.61
N ALA A 19 -40.19 -17.73 -0.53
CA ALA A 19 -39.19 -17.41 0.47
C ALA A 19 -37.81 -17.56 -0.18
N SER A 20 -37.33 -16.51 -0.81
CA SER A 20 -35.91 -16.33 -1.11
C SER A 20 -35.19 -16.26 0.21
N CYS A 21 -34.52 -17.32 0.64
CA CYS A 21 -33.51 -17.29 1.66
C CYS A 21 -32.27 -16.52 1.14
N SER A 22 -32.39 -15.21 0.93
CA SER A 22 -31.27 -14.33 0.97
C SER A 22 -30.96 -14.16 2.45
N GLY A 23 -29.99 -14.92 2.96
CA GLY A 23 -29.45 -14.66 4.31
C GLY A 23 -29.09 -13.19 4.39
N GLU A 24 -29.80 -12.42 5.23
CA GLU A 24 -29.44 -11.04 5.52
C GLU A 24 -27.97 -11.07 5.94
N LYS A 25 -27.11 -10.35 5.22
CA LYS A 25 -25.72 -10.18 5.63
C LYS A 25 -25.76 -9.50 7.01
N LYS A 26 -25.30 -10.21 8.04
CA LYS A 26 -25.13 -9.63 9.37
C LYS A 26 -24.27 -8.37 9.20
N GLY A 27 -24.80 -7.21 9.60
CA GLY A 27 -24.07 -5.94 9.55
C GLY A 27 -23.17 -5.74 10.75
N TYR A 28 -22.38 -4.66 10.72
CA TYR A 28 -21.61 -4.22 11.87
C TYR A 28 -22.41 -3.25 12.72
N THR A 29 -22.06 -3.23 14.00
CA THR A 29 -22.39 -2.15 14.95
C THR A 29 -21.12 -1.77 15.69
N VAL A 30 -20.75 -0.48 15.65
CA VAL A 30 -19.65 0.08 16.43
C VAL A 30 -20.24 1.03 17.47
N GLU A 31 -20.30 0.60 18.71
CA GLU A 31 -20.72 1.43 19.84
C GLU A 31 -19.49 1.95 20.57
N GLY A 32 -19.33 3.29 20.60
CA GLY A 32 -18.14 3.92 21.13
C GLY A 32 -18.41 4.85 22.28
N GLN A 33 -17.44 4.89 23.20
CA GLN A 33 -17.36 5.90 24.26
C GLN A 33 -15.99 6.57 24.22
N ILE A 34 -16.00 7.91 24.18
CA ILE A 34 -14.80 8.74 24.24
C ILE A 34 -14.83 9.52 25.57
N ALA A 35 -13.77 9.35 26.38
CA ALA A 35 -13.77 9.80 27.77
C ALA A 35 -13.68 11.33 27.92
N ASP A 36 -12.94 11.97 27.03
CA ASP A 36 -12.53 13.38 27.13
C ASP A 36 -13.23 14.32 26.13
N VAL A 37 -14.24 13.82 25.37
CA VAL A 37 -15.03 14.60 24.42
C VAL A 37 -16.52 14.33 24.68
N GLN A 38 -17.29 15.33 25.11
CA GLN A 38 -18.71 15.16 25.43
C GLN A 38 -19.64 15.37 24.23
N GLU A 39 -19.27 16.28 23.32
CA GLU A 39 -20.05 16.65 22.13
C GLU A 39 -19.12 16.85 20.93
N GLY A 40 -19.63 16.63 19.72
CA GLY A 40 -18.88 16.81 18.48
C GLY A 40 -19.22 15.76 17.44
N MET A 41 -18.25 15.46 16.59
CA MET A 41 -18.39 14.46 15.53
C MET A 41 -17.29 13.42 15.63
N MET A 42 -17.65 12.15 15.47
CA MET A 42 -16.73 11.05 15.20
C MET A 42 -16.77 10.72 13.70
N TYR A 43 -15.61 10.65 13.07
CA TYR A 43 -15.47 10.27 11.66
C TYR A 43 -14.92 8.85 11.55
N LEU A 44 -15.61 8.04 10.74
CA LEU A 44 -15.14 6.74 10.31
C LEU A 44 -14.41 6.90 8.96
N LYS A 45 -13.18 6.47 8.90
CA LYS A 45 -12.32 6.62 7.72
C LYS A 45 -11.83 5.27 7.21
N LYS A 46 -11.66 5.16 5.89
CA LYS A 46 -11.05 4.00 5.22
C LYS A 46 -9.69 4.40 4.66
N ALA A 47 -8.70 3.52 4.81
CA ALA A 47 -7.40 3.70 4.17
C ALA A 47 -7.53 3.46 2.65
N VAL A 48 -7.11 4.45 1.85
CA VAL A 48 -7.01 4.37 0.38
C VAL A 48 -5.56 4.72 0.00
N GLY A 49 -4.78 3.72 -0.32
CA GLY A 49 -3.33 3.90 -0.48
C GLY A 49 -2.69 4.34 0.85
N LYS A 50 -2.10 5.54 0.86
CA LYS A 50 -1.50 6.14 2.07
C LYS A 50 -2.34 7.24 2.70
N GLU A 51 -3.56 7.42 2.25
CA GLU A 51 -4.49 8.45 2.73
C GLU A 51 -5.71 7.82 3.39
N TYR A 52 -6.42 8.61 4.18
CA TYR A 52 -7.67 8.23 4.80
C TYR A 52 -8.79 9.08 4.23
N VAL A 53 -9.82 8.42 3.69
CA VAL A 53 -11.05 9.09 3.20
C VAL A 53 -12.20 8.86 4.18
N ASP A 54 -13.10 9.83 4.30
CA ASP A 54 -14.29 9.71 5.13
C ASP A 54 -15.24 8.68 4.50
N VAL A 55 -15.72 7.74 5.31
CA VAL A 55 -16.72 6.74 4.95
C VAL A 55 -18.05 7.09 5.57
N ASP A 56 -18.02 7.52 6.86
CA ASP A 56 -19.21 7.87 7.63
C ASP A 56 -18.85 8.86 8.75
N SER A 57 -19.88 9.44 9.37
CA SER A 57 -19.73 10.29 10.56
C SER A 57 -20.91 10.14 11.50
N ALA A 58 -20.65 10.17 12.80
CA ALA A 58 -21.66 10.08 13.85
C ALA A 58 -21.51 11.22 14.86
N ALA A 59 -22.63 11.73 15.36
CA ALA A 59 -22.60 12.69 16.46
C ALA A 59 -22.08 12.04 17.75
N ILE A 60 -21.23 12.75 18.47
CA ILE A 60 -20.86 12.42 19.86
C ILE A 60 -21.86 13.14 20.78
N VAL A 61 -22.57 12.38 21.59
CA VAL A 61 -23.53 12.91 22.58
C VAL A 61 -23.25 12.27 23.93
N GLY A 62 -22.89 13.08 24.90
CA GLY A 62 -22.51 12.60 26.26
C GLY A 62 -21.32 11.63 26.19
N GLY A 63 -20.36 11.88 25.29
CA GLY A 63 -19.19 11.04 25.07
C GLY A 63 -19.46 9.75 24.28
N LYS A 64 -20.68 9.51 23.79
CA LYS A 64 -21.06 8.29 23.09
C LYS A 64 -21.28 8.55 21.59
N PHE A 65 -20.92 7.56 20.77
CA PHE A 65 -21.19 7.56 19.33
C PHE A 65 -21.54 6.16 18.83
N LYS A 66 -22.19 6.07 17.68
CA LYS A 66 -22.58 4.79 17.08
C LYS A 66 -22.47 4.84 15.56
N PHE A 67 -21.92 3.76 14.98
CA PHE A 67 -21.99 3.47 13.55
C PHE A 67 -22.67 2.12 13.32
N GLU A 68 -23.45 2.01 12.25
CA GLU A 68 -24.09 0.78 11.81
C GLU A 68 -24.01 0.67 10.29
N GLY A 69 -23.82 -0.53 9.79
CA GLY A 69 -23.72 -0.75 8.35
C GLY A 69 -23.35 -2.18 8.01
N VAL A 70 -22.95 -2.41 6.75
CA VAL A 70 -22.48 -3.70 6.28
C VAL A 70 -21.09 -3.53 5.68
N ALA A 71 -20.11 -4.27 6.19
CA ALA A 71 -18.78 -4.36 5.63
C ALA A 71 -18.76 -5.50 4.57
N GLU A 72 -18.19 -5.23 3.40
CA GLU A 72 -18.00 -6.26 2.39
C GLU A 72 -16.95 -7.29 2.81
N GLU A 73 -15.92 -6.82 3.50
CA GLU A 73 -14.82 -7.61 4.06
C GLU A 73 -14.20 -6.90 5.28
N ALA A 74 -13.50 -7.65 6.12
CA ALA A 74 -12.82 -7.10 7.29
C ALA A 74 -11.59 -6.29 6.88
N LEU A 75 -11.63 -4.97 7.06
CA LEU A 75 -10.58 -4.04 6.69
C LEU A 75 -10.19 -3.08 7.82
N ALA A 76 -8.94 -2.63 7.79
CA ALA A 76 -8.49 -1.56 8.65
C ALA A 76 -9.19 -0.25 8.30
N HIS A 77 -9.85 0.32 9.29
CA HIS A 77 -10.51 1.62 9.27
C HIS A 77 -9.92 2.53 10.35
N GLY A 78 -10.26 3.79 10.32
CA GLY A 78 -9.80 4.76 11.29
C GLY A 78 -10.94 5.49 11.98
N LEU A 79 -10.82 5.74 13.28
CA LEU A 79 -11.70 6.61 14.06
C LEU A 79 -10.97 7.89 14.43
N THR A 80 -11.64 9.05 14.32
CA THR A 80 -11.07 10.34 14.71
C THR A 80 -12.16 11.39 14.91
N THR A 81 -11.94 12.33 15.83
CA THR A 81 -12.77 13.53 16.01
C THR A 81 -12.41 14.64 15.03
N LYS A 82 -11.26 14.52 14.34
CA LYS A 82 -10.72 15.55 13.43
C LYS A 82 -10.94 15.14 11.98
N LYS A 83 -11.81 15.83 11.25
CA LYS A 83 -12.16 15.54 9.86
C LYS A 83 -10.93 15.39 8.95
N ASP A 84 -9.96 16.30 9.06
CA ASP A 84 -8.77 16.31 8.21
C ASP A 84 -7.59 15.50 8.79
N SER A 85 -7.85 14.63 9.76
CA SER A 85 -6.80 13.80 10.37
C SER A 85 -6.21 12.83 9.35
N ARG A 86 -4.88 12.88 9.25
CA ARG A 86 -4.08 11.90 8.49
C ARG A 86 -3.61 10.73 9.35
N ARG A 87 -3.93 10.73 10.65
CA ARG A 87 -3.53 9.71 11.63
C ARG A 87 -4.71 9.36 12.53
N PRO A 88 -5.77 8.77 11.98
CA PRO A 88 -6.88 8.29 12.80
C PRO A 88 -6.40 7.09 13.63
N MET A 89 -7.16 6.74 14.66
CA MET A 89 -6.95 5.51 15.41
C MET A 89 -7.42 4.33 14.58
N VAL A 90 -6.50 3.41 14.30
CA VAL A 90 -6.77 2.29 13.41
C VAL A 90 -7.39 1.12 14.16
N PHE A 91 -8.41 0.51 13.57
CA PHE A 91 -9.07 -0.72 14.00
C PHE A 91 -9.57 -1.51 12.79
N PHE A 92 -9.94 -2.78 13.00
CA PHE A 92 -10.58 -3.57 11.95
C PHE A 92 -12.10 -3.44 12.02
N LEU A 93 -12.72 -3.03 10.91
CA LEU A 93 -14.15 -3.03 10.73
C LEU A 93 -14.58 -4.33 10.03
N ASP A 94 -15.29 -5.17 10.74
CA ASP A 94 -15.93 -6.41 10.27
C ASP A 94 -17.41 -6.42 10.66
N ASN A 95 -18.17 -7.44 10.21
CA ASN A 95 -19.62 -7.49 10.47
C ASN A 95 -19.96 -8.05 11.86
N ASP A 96 -19.30 -7.55 12.90
CA ASP A 96 -19.54 -7.89 14.28
C ASP A 96 -20.08 -6.70 15.11
N HIS A 97 -20.50 -6.98 16.34
CA HIS A 97 -20.84 -5.95 17.31
C HIS A 97 -19.60 -5.55 18.10
N MET A 98 -19.06 -4.38 17.79
CA MET A 98 -17.83 -3.87 18.40
C MET A 98 -18.13 -2.80 19.43
N VAL A 99 -17.46 -2.88 20.58
CA VAL A 99 -17.48 -1.86 21.63
C VAL A 99 -16.12 -1.18 21.69
N VAL A 100 -16.11 0.15 21.49
CA VAL A 100 -14.90 0.98 21.44
C VAL A 100 -14.88 1.90 22.66
N ASN A 101 -13.84 1.79 23.49
CA ASN A 101 -13.54 2.75 24.54
C ASN A 101 -12.22 3.46 24.22
N MET A 102 -12.24 4.79 24.23
CA MET A 102 -11.09 5.58 23.78
C MET A 102 -11.03 6.94 24.46
N ASN A 103 -9.86 7.59 24.37
CA ASN A 103 -9.72 9.04 24.55
C ASN A 103 -9.38 9.72 23.21
N GLU A 104 -9.49 11.04 23.12
CA GLU A 104 -9.25 11.79 21.88
C GLU A 104 -7.83 11.57 21.32
N SER A 105 -6.86 11.37 22.19
CA SER A 105 -5.47 11.13 21.79
C SER A 105 -5.24 9.72 21.22
N GLY A 106 -6.17 8.79 21.41
CA GLY A 106 -6.04 7.38 21.02
C GLY A 106 -5.05 6.55 21.85
N LYS A 107 -4.48 7.11 22.90
CA LYS A 107 -3.55 6.38 23.78
C LYS A 107 -4.26 5.29 24.60
N GLU A 108 -5.55 5.50 24.86
CA GLU A 108 -6.40 4.59 25.63
C GLU A 108 -7.46 3.99 24.69
N LEU A 109 -7.04 3.34 23.62
CA LEU A 109 -7.92 2.63 22.70
C LEU A 109 -8.09 1.18 23.16
N LYS A 110 -9.33 0.78 23.45
CA LYS A 110 -9.71 -0.61 23.69
C LYS A 110 -10.92 -0.95 22.82
N ILE A 111 -10.83 -2.03 22.07
CA ILE A 111 -11.90 -2.54 21.22
C ILE A 111 -12.16 -3.98 21.62
N THR A 112 -13.42 -4.36 21.68
CA THR A 112 -13.88 -5.73 21.99
C THR A 112 -15.01 -6.12 21.04
N GLY A 113 -15.30 -7.41 20.92
CA GLY A 113 -16.40 -7.94 20.12
C GLY A 113 -16.03 -8.31 18.68
N SER A 114 -14.74 -8.30 18.33
CA SER A 114 -14.23 -8.72 17.03
C SER A 114 -12.90 -9.44 17.17
N VAL A 115 -12.82 -10.66 16.65
CA VAL A 115 -11.60 -11.48 16.68
C VAL A 115 -10.44 -10.79 15.92
N ALA A 116 -10.74 -10.10 14.81
CA ALA A 116 -9.72 -9.36 14.08
C ALA A 116 -9.15 -8.21 14.92
N ASN A 117 -9.98 -7.50 15.69
CA ASN A 117 -9.52 -6.45 16.60
C ASN A 117 -8.72 -7.00 17.78
N ASP A 118 -9.11 -8.14 18.37
CA ASP A 118 -8.34 -8.76 19.43
C ASP A 118 -6.91 -9.05 18.97
N ILE A 119 -6.77 -9.73 17.81
CA ILE A 119 -5.47 -10.02 17.19
C ILE A 119 -4.70 -8.73 16.85
N PHE A 120 -5.39 -7.71 16.30
CA PHE A 120 -4.77 -6.44 15.95
C PHE A 120 -4.24 -5.70 17.18
N MET A 121 -5.04 -5.57 18.20
CA MET A 121 -4.67 -4.84 19.44
C MET A 121 -3.52 -5.51 20.20
N GLU A 122 -3.45 -6.84 20.21
CA GLU A 122 -2.31 -7.57 20.78
C GLU A 122 -1.00 -7.31 20.05
N ASN A 123 -1.05 -7.02 18.75
CA ASN A 123 0.14 -6.96 17.89
C ASN A 123 0.53 -5.54 17.48
N VAL A 124 -0.40 -4.57 17.37
CA VAL A 124 -0.13 -3.25 16.78
C VAL A 124 0.96 -2.46 17.51
N GLY A 125 1.04 -2.57 18.82
CA GLY A 125 2.10 -1.95 19.62
C GLY A 125 3.47 -2.64 19.47
N LEU A 126 3.48 -3.91 19.07
CA LEU A 126 4.67 -4.74 19.00
C LEU A 126 5.26 -4.83 17.60
N VAL A 127 4.45 -4.64 16.55
CA VAL A 127 4.80 -4.88 15.14
C VAL A 127 6.07 -4.16 14.66
N ARG A 128 6.45 -3.06 15.30
CA ARG A 128 7.66 -2.28 14.99
C ARG A 128 8.81 -2.52 15.95
N THR A 129 8.65 -3.39 16.94
CA THR A 129 9.71 -3.71 17.91
C THR A 129 10.70 -4.70 17.32
N LYS A 130 11.95 -4.64 17.81
CA LYS A 130 12.98 -5.59 17.43
C LYS A 130 12.58 -7.00 17.90
N GLY A 131 12.62 -7.96 17.00
CA GLY A 131 12.29 -9.36 17.30
C GLY A 131 10.83 -9.74 17.08
N TYR A 132 9.96 -8.82 16.68
CA TYR A 132 8.61 -9.19 16.28
C TYR A 132 8.63 -10.12 15.06
N SER A 133 7.87 -11.19 15.12
CA SER A 133 7.79 -12.22 14.08
C SER A 133 6.42 -12.23 13.42
N LEU A 134 6.36 -11.77 12.15
CA LEU A 134 5.16 -11.94 11.33
C LEU A 134 4.83 -13.42 11.13
N ASP A 135 5.83 -14.27 11.01
CA ASP A 135 5.66 -15.73 10.84
C ASP A 135 4.91 -16.37 12.01
N SER A 136 5.20 -15.92 13.26
CA SER A 136 4.50 -16.42 14.44
C SER A 136 3.01 -16.01 14.40
N LEU A 137 2.73 -14.78 13.98
CA LEU A 137 1.35 -14.31 13.81
C LEU A 137 0.60 -15.12 12.75
N LEU A 138 1.21 -15.36 11.57
CA LEU A 138 0.60 -16.12 10.48
C LEU A 138 0.40 -17.60 10.84
N THR A 139 1.31 -18.18 11.62
CA THR A 139 1.17 -19.57 12.12
C THR A 139 0.00 -19.69 13.10
N ALA A 140 -0.17 -18.70 14.00
CA ALA A 140 -1.24 -18.72 14.98
C ALA A 140 -2.61 -18.35 14.37
N HIS A 141 -2.64 -17.45 13.39
CA HIS A 141 -3.86 -16.87 12.82
C HIS A 141 -3.82 -16.78 11.29
N PRO A 142 -3.67 -17.91 10.56
CA PRO A 142 -3.52 -17.89 9.10
C PRO A 142 -4.74 -17.35 8.34
N ALA A 143 -5.93 -17.46 8.94
CA ALA A 143 -7.20 -16.97 8.38
C ALA A 143 -7.54 -15.52 8.80
N SER A 144 -6.64 -14.82 9.54
CA SER A 144 -6.89 -13.46 9.96
C SER A 144 -6.40 -12.44 8.92
N PRO A 145 -7.21 -11.43 8.54
CA PRO A 145 -6.79 -10.34 7.65
C PRO A 145 -5.71 -9.45 8.27
N VAL A 146 -5.50 -9.50 9.59
CA VAL A 146 -4.52 -8.70 10.32
C VAL A 146 -3.09 -9.01 9.90
N GLY A 147 -2.77 -10.29 9.69
CA GLY A 147 -1.45 -10.70 9.19
C GLY A 147 -1.16 -10.13 7.80
N ALA A 148 -2.15 -10.18 6.90
CA ALA A 148 -2.05 -9.61 5.55
C ALA A 148 -1.90 -8.07 5.57
N TYR A 149 -2.66 -7.39 6.42
CA TYR A 149 -2.50 -5.95 6.68
C TYR A 149 -1.08 -5.61 7.15
N PHE A 150 -0.54 -6.32 8.14
CA PHE A 150 0.82 -6.06 8.62
C PHE A 150 1.88 -6.40 7.58
N LEU A 151 1.70 -7.45 6.79
CA LEU A 151 2.61 -7.73 5.68
C LEU A 151 2.68 -6.53 4.73
N VAL A 152 1.54 -6.03 4.25
CA VAL A 152 1.46 -4.91 3.30
C VAL A 152 2.02 -3.61 3.90
N THR A 153 1.69 -3.31 5.15
CA THR A 153 1.97 -1.99 5.75
C THR A 153 3.33 -1.91 6.45
N ASN A 154 3.84 -3.03 6.96
CA ASN A 154 5.00 -3.03 7.86
C ASN A 154 6.16 -3.94 7.40
N PHE A 155 5.89 -4.97 6.59
CA PHE A 155 6.90 -6.01 6.32
C PHE A 155 7.21 -6.23 4.85
N ALA A 156 6.41 -5.75 3.90
CA ALA A 156 6.61 -6.01 2.47
C ALA A 156 8.03 -5.65 1.98
N TYR A 157 8.65 -4.64 2.58
CA TYR A 157 10.01 -4.22 2.23
C TYR A 157 11.10 -5.24 2.60
N LYS A 158 10.82 -6.21 3.47
CA LYS A 158 11.78 -7.22 3.93
C LYS A 158 11.90 -8.43 3.02
N TYR A 159 10.98 -8.59 2.08
CA TYR A 159 10.88 -9.80 1.26
C TYR A 159 11.25 -9.50 -0.20
N ASP A 160 12.09 -10.31 -0.77
CA ASP A 160 12.29 -10.43 -2.21
C ASP A 160 11.11 -11.18 -2.87
N TYR A 161 11.18 -11.45 -4.16
CA TYR A 161 10.13 -12.11 -4.91
C TYR A 161 9.78 -13.50 -4.34
N GLU A 162 10.78 -14.35 -4.13
CA GLU A 162 10.57 -15.72 -3.60
C GLU A 162 10.10 -15.67 -2.14
N GLY A 163 10.65 -14.79 -1.33
CA GLY A 163 10.22 -14.58 0.04
C GLY A 163 8.77 -14.10 0.14
N MET A 164 8.32 -13.20 -0.76
CA MET A 164 6.94 -12.74 -0.79
C MET A 164 5.96 -13.87 -1.16
N LYS A 165 6.32 -14.72 -2.14
CA LYS A 165 5.55 -15.93 -2.50
C LYS A 165 5.46 -16.90 -1.33
N ALA A 166 6.59 -17.14 -0.64
CA ALA A 166 6.64 -18.03 0.51
C ALA A 166 5.75 -17.53 1.66
N VAL A 167 5.73 -16.22 1.91
CA VAL A 167 4.83 -15.63 2.93
C VAL A 167 3.38 -15.68 2.48
N ARG A 168 3.07 -15.42 1.19
CA ARG A 168 1.69 -15.56 0.65
C ARG A 168 1.14 -16.96 0.87
N ALA A 169 1.96 -17.99 0.70
CA ALA A 169 1.56 -19.40 0.88
C ALA A 169 1.19 -19.76 2.33
N LYS A 170 1.49 -18.91 3.32
CA LYS A 170 1.13 -19.12 4.74
C LYS A 170 -0.27 -18.65 5.10
N PHE A 171 -0.91 -17.87 4.24
CA PHE A 171 -2.29 -17.43 4.45
C PHE A 171 -3.28 -18.54 4.09
N ASP A 172 -4.34 -18.62 4.88
CA ASP A 172 -5.45 -19.56 4.63
C ASP A 172 -6.21 -19.18 3.36
N ALA A 173 -6.70 -20.19 2.64
CA ALA A 173 -7.46 -20.00 1.39
C ALA A 173 -8.77 -19.22 1.58
N SER A 174 -9.32 -19.16 2.80
CA SER A 174 -10.51 -18.35 3.10
C SER A 174 -10.28 -16.85 2.89
N LEU A 175 -9.02 -16.40 2.85
CA LEU A 175 -8.66 -15.02 2.56
C LEU A 175 -8.45 -14.76 1.06
N ASP A 176 -8.50 -15.76 0.20
CA ASP A 176 -8.30 -15.58 -1.25
C ASP A 176 -9.30 -14.58 -1.82
N GLY A 177 -8.82 -13.69 -2.68
CA GLY A 177 -9.61 -12.63 -3.25
C GLY A 177 -9.99 -11.47 -2.30
N THR A 178 -9.56 -11.47 -1.03
CA THR A 178 -9.73 -10.33 -0.12
C THR A 178 -8.78 -9.18 -0.48
N PHE A 179 -9.09 -7.97 -0.01
CA PHE A 179 -8.38 -6.75 -0.37
C PHE A 179 -6.87 -6.84 -0.13
N TYR A 180 -6.43 -7.26 1.06
CA TYR A 180 -5.00 -7.33 1.36
C TYR A 180 -4.29 -8.45 0.60
N ILE A 181 -4.96 -9.58 0.39
CA ILE A 181 -4.39 -10.68 -0.40
C ILE A 181 -4.24 -10.28 -1.86
N ARG A 182 -5.23 -9.61 -2.44
CA ARG A 182 -5.10 -9.03 -3.80
C ARG A 182 -3.92 -8.06 -3.90
N GLN A 183 -3.69 -7.23 -2.88
CA GLN A 183 -2.51 -6.33 -2.85
C GLN A 183 -1.19 -7.10 -2.81
N ILE A 184 -1.11 -8.19 -2.04
CA ILE A 184 0.07 -9.04 -1.96
C ILE A 184 0.33 -9.72 -3.31
N GLU A 185 -0.71 -10.27 -3.93
CA GLU A 185 -0.64 -10.94 -5.24
C GLU A 185 -0.24 -9.96 -6.37
N ASP A 186 -0.77 -8.75 -6.34
CA ASP A 186 -0.40 -7.69 -7.27
C ASP A 186 1.08 -7.23 -7.06
N MET A 187 1.55 -7.17 -5.80
CA MET A 187 2.98 -6.96 -5.54
C MET A 187 3.83 -8.09 -6.11
N ILE A 188 3.46 -9.35 -5.89
CA ILE A 188 4.17 -10.52 -6.43
C ILE A 188 4.23 -10.44 -7.97
N ALA A 189 3.11 -10.16 -8.63
CA ALA A 189 3.05 -10.05 -10.08
C ALA A 189 3.91 -8.90 -10.65
N ARG A 190 4.02 -7.78 -9.92
CA ARG A 190 4.95 -6.71 -10.30
C ARG A 190 6.41 -7.07 -10.05
N MET A 191 6.71 -7.68 -8.92
CA MET A 191 8.07 -8.14 -8.60
C MET A 191 8.58 -9.17 -9.62
N GLU A 192 7.71 -10.05 -10.12
CA GLU A 192 8.04 -11.03 -11.17
C GLU A 192 8.58 -10.36 -12.43
N LYS A 193 7.98 -9.24 -12.83
CA LYS A 193 8.36 -8.50 -14.06
C LYS A 193 9.72 -7.82 -13.97
N VAL A 194 10.26 -7.64 -12.77
CA VAL A 194 11.52 -6.91 -12.54
C VAL A 194 12.61 -7.82 -11.98
N GLN A 195 12.52 -9.13 -12.21
CA GLN A 195 13.58 -10.07 -11.82
C GLN A 195 14.79 -9.97 -12.75
N VAL A 196 15.97 -10.36 -12.24
CA VAL A 196 17.17 -10.52 -13.07
C VAL A 196 16.87 -11.45 -14.24
N GLY A 197 17.21 -11.03 -15.44
CA GLY A 197 16.94 -11.74 -16.69
C GLY A 197 15.65 -11.31 -17.40
N SER A 198 14.74 -10.58 -16.77
CA SER A 198 13.55 -10.00 -17.41
C SER A 198 13.90 -8.74 -18.19
N ILE A 199 13.11 -8.40 -19.21
CA ILE A 199 13.15 -7.07 -19.82
C ILE A 199 12.50 -6.07 -18.87
N ALA A 200 13.23 -5.02 -18.51
CA ALA A 200 12.77 -3.97 -17.63
C ALA A 200 11.51 -3.30 -18.21
N PRO A 201 10.40 -3.20 -17.44
CA PRO A 201 9.20 -2.51 -17.88
C PRO A 201 9.49 -1.06 -18.25
N ASP A 202 9.01 -0.61 -19.40
CA ASP A 202 9.19 0.77 -19.85
C ASP A 202 8.29 1.72 -19.06
N PHE A 203 8.79 2.92 -18.83
CA PHE A 203 8.03 4.03 -18.23
C PHE A 203 8.49 5.36 -18.80
N THR A 204 7.65 6.38 -18.69
CA THR A 204 7.95 7.75 -19.09
C THR A 204 7.64 8.71 -17.97
N LEU A 205 8.64 9.47 -17.53
CA LEU A 205 8.48 10.51 -16.49
C LEU A 205 9.09 11.83 -16.98
N PRO A 206 8.63 12.98 -16.45
CA PRO A 206 9.22 14.27 -16.77
C PRO A 206 10.60 14.44 -16.14
N ASP A 207 11.53 15.07 -16.87
CA ASP A 207 12.80 15.54 -16.33
C ASP A 207 12.65 16.84 -15.52
N VAL A 208 13.77 17.44 -15.12
CA VAL A 208 13.79 18.69 -14.33
C VAL A 208 13.16 19.88 -15.08
N ASP A 209 13.15 19.83 -16.41
CA ASP A 209 12.55 20.86 -17.28
C ASP A 209 11.10 20.53 -17.67
N GLY A 210 10.57 19.38 -17.21
CA GLY A 210 9.23 18.89 -17.51
C GLY A 210 9.13 18.17 -18.85
N LYS A 211 10.25 17.85 -19.52
CA LYS A 211 10.26 17.10 -20.77
C LYS A 211 10.09 15.60 -20.46
N PRO A 212 9.26 14.89 -21.25
CA PRO A 212 9.08 13.45 -21.06
C PRO A 212 10.35 12.68 -21.44
N VAL A 213 10.79 11.81 -20.55
CA VAL A 213 11.94 10.89 -20.77
C VAL A 213 11.44 9.46 -20.54
N SER A 214 11.60 8.61 -21.56
CA SER A 214 11.27 7.18 -21.47
C SER A 214 12.52 6.36 -21.19
N LEU A 215 12.40 5.30 -20.38
CA LEU A 215 13.51 4.37 -20.15
C LEU A 215 13.97 3.74 -21.47
N SER A 216 13.04 3.44 -22.38
CA SER A 216 13.36 2.88 -23.70
C SER A 216 14.24 3.79 -24.57
N SER A 217 14.32 5.10 -24.30
CA SER A 217 15.22 6.01 -25.01
C SER A 217 16.70 5.75 -24.74
N PHE A 218 17.02 4.94 -23.74
CA PHE A 218 18.38 4.53 -23.38
C PHE A 218 18.78 3.18 -24.01
N ARG A 219 17.94 2.57 -24.84
CA ARG A 219 18.30 1.31 -25.53
C ARG A 219 19.60 1.47 -26.31
N GLY A 220 20.38 0.41 -26.39
CA GLY A 220 21.72 0.42 -26.96
C GLY A 220 22.83 0.74 -25.93
N LYS A 221 22.48 1.11 -24.69
CA LYS A 221 23.44 1.39 -23.61
C LYS A 221 23.22 0.46 -22.41
N TYR A 222 24.26 0.22 -21.63
CA TYR A 222 24.10 -0.24 -20.26
C TYR A 222 23.52 0.91 -19.43
N VAL A 223 22.48 0.65 -18.66
CA VAL A 223 21.74 1.69 -17.92
C VAL A 223 21.62 1.32 -16.45
N LEU A 224 22.09 2.20 -15.57
CA LEU A 224 21.74 2.13 -14.15
C LEU A 224 20.47 2.95 -13.93
N VAL A 225 19.36 2.29 -13.66
CA VAL A 225 18.11 2.94 -13.21
C VAL A 225 18.17 3.01 -11.70
N ASP A 226 18.34 4.23 -11.16
CA ASP A 226 18.54 4.47 -9.73
C ASP A 226 17.30 5.15 -9.12
N PHE A 227 16.57 4.44 -8.26
CA PHE A 227 15.47 4.99 -7.49
C PHE A 227 15.98 5.57 -6.18
N TRP A 228 15.84 6.89 -6.03
CA TRP A 228 16.40 7.65 -4.93
C TRP A 228 15.49 8.78 -4.44
N ALA A 229 15.91 9.57 -3.44
CA ALA A 229 15.21 10.79 -3.06
C ALA A 229 16.14 11.75 -2.29
N ALA A 230 15.85 13.04 -2.39
CA ALA A 230 16.56 14.08 -1.64
C ALA A 230 16.45 13.92 -0.11
N TRP A 231 15.33 13.43 0.36
CA TRP A 231 15.07 13.18 1.79
C TRP A 231 15.65 11.86 2.32
N CYS A 232 16.26 11.01 1.46
CA CYS A 232 16.79 9.71 1.82
C CYS A 232 18.28 9.82 2.22
N PRO A 233 18.67 9.65 3.49
CA PRO A 233 20.08 9.78 3.91
C PRO A 233 20.98 8.72 3.26
N ASP A 234 20.54 7.47 3.13
CA ASP A 234 21.32 6.39 2.55
C ASP A 234 21.53 6.60 1.05
N CYS A 235 20.54 7.14 0.32
CA CYS A 235 20.68 7.53 -1.08
C CYS A 235 21.76 8.62 -1.22
N ARG A 236 21.72 9.66 -0.35
CA ARG A 236 22.70 10.76 -0.36
C ARG A 236 24.11 10.29 -0.01
N LYS A 237 24.23 9.21 0.75
CA LYS A 237 25.50 8.55 1.06
C LYS A 237 26.04 7.74 -0.12
N GLU A 238 25.14 7.11 -0.91
CA GLU A 238 25.50 6.31 -2.10
C GLU A 238 25.78 7.19 -3.33
N ASN A 239 25.16 8.37 -3.46
CA ASN A 239 25.31 9.27 -4.61
C ASN A 239 26.77 9.52 -5.03
N PRO A 240 27.75 9.80 -4.12
CA PRO A 240 29.15 9.97 -4.50
C PRO A 240 29.75 8.75 -5.20
N ASN A 241 29.32 7.54 -4.84
CA ASN A 241 29.76 6.30 -5.47
C ASN A 241 29.19 6.18 -6.90
N ILE A 242 27.92 6.53 -7.11
CA ILE A 242 27.29 6.56 -8.44
C ILE A 242 27.96 7.64 -9.31
N VAL A 243 28.30 8.82 -8.74
CA VAL A 243 29.07 9.86 -9.45
C VAL A 243 30.43 9.34 -9.91
N ALA A 244 31.17 8.64 -9.04
CA ALA A 244 32.47 8.07 -9.42
C ALA A 244 32.32 6.99 -10.53
N ALA A 245 31.30 6.15 -10.46
CA ALA A 245 30.99 5.18 -11.52
C ALA A 245 30.62 5.89 -12.82
N TRP A 246 29.75 6.90 -12.77
CA TRP A 246 29.37 7.71 -13.93
C TRP A 246 30.58 8.35 -14.61
N GLU A 247 31.42 9.07 -13.86
CA GLU A 247 32.61 9.74 -14.40
C GLU A 247 33.59 8.75 -15.05
N LYS A 248 33.71 7.55 -14.50
CA LYS A 248 34.60 6.50 -15.03
C LYS A 248 34.09 5.85 -16.32
N PHE A 249 32.76 5.70 -16.46
CA PHE A 249 32.17 4.87 -17.51
C PHE A 249 31.27 5.61 -18.51
N LYS A 250 30.96 6.92 -18.34
CA LYS A 250 30.06 7.70 -19.21
C LYS A 250 30.42 7.65 -20.71
N ASP A 251 31.72 7.53 -21.02
CA ASP A 251 32.23 7.44 -22.39
C ASP A 251 32.34 5.99 -22.91
N LYS A 252 31.93 5.00 -22.12
CA LYS A 252 32.00 3.57 -22.42
C LYS A 252 30.62 2.91 -22.60
N ASN A 253 29.71 3.57 -23.32
CA ASN A 253 28.35 3.07 -23.56
C ASN A 253 27.53 2.83 -22.29
N PHE A 254 27.74 3.63 -21.24
CA PHE A 254 27.01 3.60 -19.98
C PHE A 254 26.15 4.84 -19.79
N ALA A 255 25.00 4.68 -19.17
CA ALA A 255 24.10 5.75 -18.77
C ALA A 255 23.56 5.52 -17.37
N VAL A 256 23.19 6.60 -16.69
CA VAL A 256 22.41 6.55 -15.44
C VAL A 256 21.09 7.28 -15.67
N LEU A 257 19.99 6.72 -15.18
CA LEU A 257 18.68 7.35 -15.12
C LEU A 257 18.25 7.40 -13.65
N GLY A 258 18.33 8.59 -13.04
CA GLY A 258 17.87 8.81 -11.67
C GLY A 258 16.35 9.01 -11.64
N VAL A 259 15.65 8.19 -10.85
CA VAL A 259 14.20 8.26 -10.66
C VAL A 259 13.93 8.71 -9.24
N SER A 260 13.54 9.97 -9.08
CA SER A 260 13.34 10.56 -7.76
C SER A 260 11.93 10.29 -7.21
N LEU A 261 11.86 9.92 -5.93
CA LEU A 261 10.64 9.78 -5.13
C LEU A 261 10.37 11.03 -4.27
N ASP A 262 10.76 12.20 -4.73
CA ASP A 262 10.50 13.45 -4.02
C ASP A 262 9.04 13.93 -4.22
N ARG A 263 8.60 14.85 -3.35
CA ARG A 263 7.33 15.58 -3.48
C ARG A 263 7.53 17.03 -3.85
N SER A 264 8.74 17.55 -3.63
CA SER A 264 9.11 18.94 -3.86
C SER A 264 10.16 19.00 -4.95
N LYS A 265 9.83 19.72 -6.03
CA LYS A 265 10.77 19.96 -7.12
C LYS A 265 12.02 20.70 -6.63
N ASP A 266 11.84 21.70 -5.76
CA ASP A 266 12.96 22.51 -5.24
C ASP A 266 13.93 21.68 -4.41
N GLN A 267 13.41 20.77 -3.55
CA GLN A 267 14.27 19.88 -2.77
C GLN A 267 15.01 18.88 -3.66
N TRP A 268 14.34 18.33 -4.66
CA TRP A 268 14.92 17.42 -5.63
C TRP A 268 16.04 18.07 -6.44
N THR A 269 15.79 19.25 -7.05
CA THR A 269 16.80 19.96 -7.87
C THR A 269 17.98 20.45 -7.03
N ALA A 270 17.72 20.94 -5.82
CA ALA A 270 18.80 21.32 -4.88
C ALA A 270 19.69 20.12 -4.50
N ALA A 271 19.11 18.92 -4.37
CA ALA A 271 19.85 17.69 -4.10
C ALA A 271 20.70 17.26 -5.30
N ILE A 272 20.14 17.31 -6.54
CA ILE A 272 20.88 17.05 -7.78
C ILE A 272 22.12 17.92 -7.86
N GLU A 273 21.99 19.23 -7.66
CA GLU A 273 23.10 20.18 -7.71
C GLU A 273 24.14 19.89 -6.62
N LYS A 274 23.70 19.74 -5.37
CA LYS A 274 24.57 19.50 -4.22
C LYS A 274 25.40 18.23 -4.35
N ASP A 275 24.79 17.15 -4.86
CA ASP A 275 25.44 15.84 -4.99
C ASP A 275 26.10 15.66 -6.36
N LYS A 276 26.02 16.65 -7.26
CA LYS A 276 26.60 16.66 -8.60
C LYS A 276 26.10 15.52 -9.50
N LEU A 277 24.79 15.26 -9.47
CA LEU A 277 24.14 14.21 -10.26
C LEU A 277 23.89 14.71 -11.70
N THR A 278 24.93 14.65 -12.55
CA THR A 278 24.95 15.30 -13.87
C THR A 278 24.26 14.52 -14.98
N TRP A 279 23.75 13.34 -14.69
CA TRP A 279 22.98 12.50 -15.61
C TRP A 279 21.49 12.83 -15.60
N THR A 280 20.73 12.20 -16.50
CA THR A 280 19.28 12.41 -16.62
C THR A 280 18.55 12.05 -15.34
N GLN A 281 17.76 13.00 -14.84
CA GLN A 281 16.96 12.86 -13.64
C GLN A 281 15.48 13.05 -13.97
N VAL A 282 14.62 12.14 -13.49
CA VAL A 282 13.18 12.20 -13.72
C VAL A 282 12.38 12.05 -12.42
N SER A 283 11.22 12.69 -12.35
CA SER A 283 10.29 12.55 -11.22
C SER A 283 8.89 13.02 -11.58
N ASP A 284 7.87 12.32 -11.14
CA ASP A 284 6.46 12.77 -11.18
C ASP A 284 6.01 13.45 -9.87
N LEU A 285 6.94 13.60 -8.91
CA LEU A 285 6.73 14.19 -7.59
C LEU A 285 5.61 13.53 -6.75
N LYS A 286 5.28 12.26 -7.08
CA LYS A 286 4.22 11.50 -6.39
C LYS A 286 4.72 10.68 -5.20
N TYR A 287 5.98 10.83 -4.80
CA TYR A 287 6.56 10.08 -3.68
C TYR A 287 6.52 8.57 -3.95
N TRP A 288 6.08 7.76 -2.98
CA TRP A 288 5.92 6.32 -3.16
C TRP A 288 4.82 5.92 -4.15
N ASN A 289 3.98 6.86 -4.57
CA ASN A 289 2.96 6.66 -5.60
C ASN A 289 3.47 7.03 -7.01
N SER A 290 4.78 7.25 -7.17
CA SER A 290 5.39 7.45 -8.49
C SER A 290 5.06 6.27 -9.41
N ASP A 291 4.66 6.57 -10.64
CA ASP A 291 4.22 5.57 -11.60
C ASP A 291 5.33 4.53 -11.86
N ALA A 292 6.60 4.98 -11.97
CA ALA A 292 7.74 4.09 -12.10
C ALA A 292 7.99 3.29 -10.80
N ALA A 293 7.89 3.91 -9.63
CA ALA A 293 8.10 3.22 -8.36
C ALA A 293 7.05 2.12 -8.12
N VAL A 294 5.79 2.38 -8.48
CA VAL A 294 4.70 1.40 -8.40
C VAL A 294 4.93 0.26 -9.40
N LEU A 295 5.32 0.58 -10.65
CA LEU A 295 5.59 -0.38 -11.72
C LEU A 295 6.72 -1.35 -11.34
N TYR A 296 7.80 -0.81 -10.76
CA TYR A 296 8.97 -1.59 -10.32
C TYR A 296 8.83 -2.16 -8.91
N CYS A 297 7.66 -2.00 -8.30
CA CYS A 297 7.38 -2.45 -6.92
C CYS A 297 8.43 -1.94 -5.92
N ILE A 298 8.86 -0.66 -6.04
CA ILE A 298 9.85 -0.05 -5.15
C ILE A 298 9.25 0.11 -3.76
N ARG A 299 9.90 -0.44 -2.74
CA ARG A 299 9.44 -0.47 -1.35
C ARG A 299 10.41 0.20 -0.38
N TRP A 300 11.64 0.43 -0.83
CA TRP A 300 12.68 1.22 -0.14
C TRP A 300 13.56 1.92 -1.17
N VAL A 301 14.31 2.90 -0.74
CA VAL A 301 15.35 3.57 -1.50
C VAL A 301 16.62 3.70 -0.61
N PRO A 302 17.82 3.61 -1.20
CA PRO A 302 18.09 3.45 -2.62
C PRO A 302 17.73 2.05 -3.14
N THR A 303 17.31 1.96 -4.39
CA THR A 303 17.13 0.70 -5.11
C THR A 303 17.53 0.92 -6.56
N SER A 304 18.44 0.10 -7.08
CA SER A 304 18.95 0.25 -8.44
C SER A 304 18.73 -1.00 -9.28
N PHE A 305 18.60 -0.80 -10.60
CA PHE A 305 18.52 -1.86 -11.62
C PHE A 305 19.58 -1.58 -12.68
N LEU A 306 20.50 -2.50 -12.87
CA LEU A 306 21.47 -2.42 -13.97
C LEU A 306 20.92 -3.21 -15.17
N LEU A 307 20.80 -2.51 -16.31
CA LEU A 307 20.25 -3.05 -17.56
C LEU A 307 21.35 -3.19 -18.61
N ASP A 308 21.21 -4.22 -19.46
CA ASP A 308 22.01 -4.34 -20.68
C ASP A 308 21.46 -3.44 -21.81
N PRO A 309 22.14 -3.35 -23.00
CA PRO A 309 21.70 -2.55 -24.12
C PRO A 309 20.30 -2.91 -24.65
N ASP A 310 19.85 -4.13 -24.50
CA ASP A 310 18.50 -4.58 -24.87
C ASP A 310 17.45 -4.27 -23.79
N GLY A 311 17.89 -3.77 -22.64
CA GLY A 311 17.06 -3.43 -21.49
C GLY A 311 16.72 -4.61 -20.60
N LYS A 312 17.48 -5.69 -20.66
CA LYS A 312 17.37 -6.83 -19.77
C LYS A 312 18.04 -6.49 -18.44
N ILE A 313 17.39 -6.83 -17.34
CA ILE A 313 17.91 -6.61 -15.98
C ILE A 313 19.05 -7.58 -15.73
N LEU A 314 20.25 -7.05 -15.50
CA LEU A 314 21.45 -7.82 -15.17
C LEU A 314 21.67 -7.97 -13.67
N ALA A 315 21.32 -6.96 -12.91
CA ALA A 315 21.47 -6.95 -11.45
C ALA A 315 20.52 -5.95 -10.79
N ILE A 316 20.23 -6.16 -9.51
CA ILE A 316 19.36 -5.33 -8.67
C ILE A 316 20.12 -4.98 -7.40
N GLY A 317 20.04 -3.70 -6.97
CA GLY A 317 20.58 -3.26 -5.68
C GLY A 317 22.11 -3.26 -5.62
N LEU A 318 22.79 -3.00 -6.75
CA LEU A 318 24.24 -2.82 -6.73
C LEU A 318 24.61 -1.49 -6.08
N GLU A 319 25.46 -1.53 -5.06
CA GLU A 319 25.96 -0.38 -4.32
C GLU A 319 27.47 -0.49 -4.12
N GLY A 320 28.15 0.65 -3.89
CA GLY A 320 29.57 0.70 -3.56
C GLY A 320 30.45 -0.02 -4.58
N GLU A 321 31.41 -0.79 -4.09
CA GLU A 321 32.37 -1.55 -4.92
C GLU A 321 31.69 -2.59 -5.82
N ALA A 322 30.54 -3.15 -5.42
CA ALA A 322 29.83 -4.14 -6.23
C ALA A 322 29.35 -3.53 -7.56
N LEU A 323 28.89 -2.27 -7.55
CA LEU A 323 28.53 -1.55 -8.78
C LEU A 323 29.75 -1.37 -9.69
N HIS A 324 30.87 -0.89 -9.15
CA HIS A 324 32.10 -0.65 -9.92
C HIS A 324 32.63 -1.94 -10.55
N ASN A 325 32.74 -3.02 -9.77
CA ASN A 325 33.21 -4.31 -10.23
C ASN A 325 32.35 -4.85 -11.36
N LYS A 326 31.02 -4.72 -11.24
CA LYS A 326 30.10 -5.18 -12.29
C LYS A 326 30.23 -4.36 -13.57
N LEU A 327 30.39 -3.04 -13.45
CA LEU A 327 30.63 -2.17 -14.63
C LEU A 327 31.97 -2.45 -15.27
N GLU A 328 33.03 -2.72 -14.50
CA GLU A 328 34.34 -3.12 -15.05
C GLU A 328 34.29 -4.44 -15.82
N GLU A 329 33.49 -5.42 -15.35
CA GLU A 329 33.25 -6.66 -16.05
C GLU A 329 32.58 -6.43 -17.42
N LEU A 330 31.59 -5.55 -17.49
CA LEU A 330 30.73 -5.34 -18.66
C LEU A 330 31.31 -4.34 -19.68
N LEU A 331 32.09 -3.36 -19.22
CA LEU A 331 32.55 -2.20 -20.00
C LEU A 331 34.09 -2.19 -20.21
N LYS A 332 34.65 -3.34 -20.44
CA LYS A 332 36.10 -3.52 -20.70
C LYS A 332 36.55 -2.73 -21.92
#